data_876f680f8ef8c71d67313d2bb394f85b
#
_entry.id   876f680f8ef8c71d67313d2bb394f85b
#
_cell.length_a   1.000
_cell.length_b   1.000
_cell.length_c   1.000
_cell.angle_alpha   90.00
_cell.angle_beta   90.00
_cell.angle_gamma   90.00
#
_symmetry.space_group_name_H-M   'P 1'
#
loop_
_entity.id
_entity.type
_entity.pdbx_description
1 polymer ?
#
loop_
_entity_poly.entity_id
_entity_poly.type
_entity_poly.pdbx_seq_one_letter_code
_entity_poly.pdbx_strand_id
1 'polypeptide(L)'
;MVDLKANPYYLSEEDCKWVEETIKTMTDEEKVGQLFFQLTSSHEEEHLKELMEKYHLGGCRYNPAPGMAILEQNRKLQKYAKVPVFIACNTEAGGDGACADGTFIGSGVKIAATDNVDYAYGLGKMSNEEAAAIGCNMAFAPVCDIAYNWQNTEVIGRAFGSDPDRVATMSAAYLKGAHTIPGFACAAKHFPGNGQDFRDAHISNNVNYFDVDEWDATYGKVYRTLIENGLDAIMGGHILMPKYAKALNPDLKDDDMMPATLSYEIMTTLLRDKLGFNGMVVTDASHMVAMTDRMKRADMLPLSINAGCDMFLFFNDPEEDFNTMLNAYKNGVISEARMTEALTRILGLKAKMGLHKKAKEDLVPAADVLQAVLGKEEYKEMQKAISKDSITLVKYKDKDVLPITPERYKRIMIVHIKGNQGAMSDLMKMMGYGGGRPAEAVKEKLCAKGFDAFIYESPLDKIKKQMAAVEKPNI
;
A
#
# COMPACT_ATOMS: atom_id res chain seq x y z
N MET A 1 -16.37 -14.80 -16.11
CA MET A 1 -15.32 -14.72 -17.19
C MET A 1 -14.79 -13.30 -17.19
N VAL A 2 -13.48 -13.12 -17.30
CA VAL A 2 -12.86 -11.78 -17.33
C VAL A 2 -13.20 -11.09 -18.65
N ASP A 3 -13.66 -9.84 -18.59
CA ASP A 3 -13.95 -9.05 -19.78
C ASP A 3 -12.86 -7.98 -19.97
N LEU A 4 -11.93 -8.23 -20.88
CA LEU A 4 -10.84 -7.32 -21.19
C LEU A 4 -11.27 -6.07 -21.96
N LYS A 5 -12.50 -6.02 -22.47
CA LYS A 5 -13.06 -4.85 -23.18
C LYS A 5 -13.85 -3.93 -22.26
N ALA A 6 -14.17 -4.40 -21.05
CA ALA A 6 -14.90 -3.66 -20.03
C ALA A 6 -13.95 -2.99 -19.02
N ASN A 7 -14.55 -2.17 -18.13
CA ASN A 7 -13.88 -1.60 -16.96
C ASN A 7 -13.16 -2.67 -16.12
N PRO A 8 -11.90 -2.48 -15.71
CA PRO A 8 -11.06 -1.31 -15.89
C PRO A 8 -10.16 -1.35 -17.13
N TYR A 9 -10.21 -2.40 -17.95
CA TYR A 9 -9.20 -2.71 -18.98
C TYR A 9 -9.36 -1.90 -20.26
N TYR A 10 -10.55 -1.94 -20.88
CA TYR A 10 -10.85 -1.29 -22.17
C TYR A 10 -9.82 -1.58 -23.26
N LEU A 11 -9.37 -2.83 -23.38
CA LEU A 11 -8.32 -3.24 -24.32
C LEU A 11 -8.80 -3.24 -25.79
N SER A 12 -7.87 -2.95 -26.69
CA SER A 12 -8.06 -3.19 -28.12
C SER A 12 -8.06 -4.69 -28.45
N GLU A 13 -8.50 -5.05 -29.66
CA GLU A 13 -8.42 -6.44 -30.16
C GLU A 13 -6.97 -6.95 -30.18
N GLU A 14 -6.01 -6.10 -30.55
CA GLU A 14 -4.60 -6.44 -30.58
C GLU A 14 -4.07 -6.73 -29.17
N ASP A 15 -4.44 -5.92 -28.18
CA ASP A 15 -4.05 -6.11 -26.78
C ASP A 15 -4.68 -7.38 -26.19
N CYS A 16 -5.96 -7.66 -26.48
CA CYS A 16 -6.60 -8.90 -26.07
C CYS A 16 -5.89 -10.12 -26.69
N LYS A 17 -5.56 -10.06 -27.96
CA LYS A 17 -4.84 -11.13 -28.65
C LYS A 17 -3.45 -11.36 -28.05
N TRP A 18 -2.73 -10.28 -27.67
CA TRP A 18 -1.45 -10.42 -26.96
C TRP A 18 -1.61 -11.17 -25.64
N VAL A 19 -2.65 -10.88 -24.86
CA VAL A 19 -2.94 -11.58 -23.60
C VAL A 19 -3.16 -13.06 -23.85
N GLU A 20 -4.03 -13.42 -24.80
CA GLU A 20 -4.36 -14.81 -25.13
C GLU A 20 -3.13 -15.60 -25.62
N GLU A 21 -2.37 -15.03 -26.56
CA GLU A 21 -1.17 -15.67 -27.11
C GLU A 21 -0.07 -15.83 -26.05
N THR A 22 0.08 -14.85 -25.17
CA THR A 22 1.05 -14.92 -24.07
C THR A 22 0.71 -16.06 -23.11
N ILE A 23 -0.53 -16.16 -22.66
CA ILE A 23 -0.98 -17.26 -21.78
C ILE A 23 -0.74 -18.63 -22.46
N LYS A 24 -1.08 -18.74 -23.75
CA LYS A 24 -0.96 -19.97 -24.53
C LYS A 24 0.48 -20.44 -24.67
N THR A 25 1.44 -19.51 -24.72
CA THR A 25 2.88 -19.84 -24.92
C THR A 25 3.68 -19.97 -23.63
N MET A 26 3.10 -19.63 -22.46
CA MET A 26 3.74 -19.78 -21.16
C MET A 26 3.86 -21.25 -20.76
N THR A 27 5.00 -21.60 -20.17
CA THR A 27 5.18 -22.84 -19.41
C THR A 27 4.40 -22.78 -18.09
N ASP A 28 4.23 -23.92 -17.41
CA ASP A 28 3.58 -23.95 -16.10
C ASP A 28 4.34 -23.11 -15.06
N GLU A 29 5.66 -23.15 -15.12
CA GLU A 29 6.55 -22.35 -14.27
C GLU A 29 6.37 -20.85 -14.52
N GLU A 30 6.27 -20.44 -15.76
CA GLU A 30 6.02 -19.05 -16.14
C GLU A 30 4.61 -18.60 -15.71
N LYS A 31 3.59 -19.44 -15.87
CA LYS A 31 2.23 -19.16 -15.41
C LYS A 31 2.19 -18.92 -13.88
N VAL A 32 2.79 -19.86 -13.14
CA VAL A 32 2.85 -19.79 -11.67
C VAL A 32 3.65 -18.58 -11.20
N GLY A 33 4.77 -18.27 -11.83
CA GLY A 33 5.58 -17.10 -11.49
C GLY A 33 4.81 -15.77 -11.58
N GLN A 34 3.90 -15.66 -12.55
CA GLN A 34 3.06 -14.46 -12.68
C GLN A 34 2.10 -14.26 -11.50
N LEU A 35 1.79 -15.29 -10.73
CA LEU A 35 0.93 -15.17 -9.55
C LEU A 35 1.65 -14.56 -8.34
N PHE A 36 2.95 -14.30 -8.39
CA PHE A 36 3.71 -13.81 -7.26
C PHE A 36 4.19 -12.38 -7.42
N PHE A 37 4.02 -11.61 -6.35
CA PHE A 37 4.80 -10.43 -6.03
C PHE A 37 5.89 -10.81 -5.02
N GLN A 38 7.12 -10.31 -5.21
CA GLN A 38 8.20 -10.51 -4.25
C GLN A 38 8.70 -9.19 -3.67
N LEU A 39 9.00 -9.22 -2.37
CA LEU A 39 9.74 -8.15 -1.72
C LEU A 39 11.24 -8.36 -1.97
N THR A 40 11.84 -7.50 -2.80
CA THR A 40 13.28 -7.59 -3.06
C THR A 40 14.07 -7.15 -1.83
N SER A 41 14.97 -8.01 -1.37
CA SER A 41 15.82 -7.79 -0.18
C SER A 41 17.21 -7.29 -0.52
N SER A 42 17.60 -7.33 -1.80
CA SER A 42 18.93 -6.96 -2.30
C SER A 42 18.82 -6.23 -3.63
N HIS A 43 19.74 -5.29 -3.87
CA HIS A 43 19.93 -4.60 -5.16
C HIS A 43 20.98 -5.28 -6.05
N GLU A 44 21.57 -6.37 -5.58
CA GLU A 44 22.58 -7.11 -6.32
C GLU A 44 22.02 -7.73 -7.60
N GLU A 45 22.74 -7.57 -8.71
CA GLU A 45 22.25 -7.93 -10.04
C GLU A 45 21.96 -9.43 -10.17
N GLU A 46 22.82 -10.29 -9.62
CA GLU A 46 22.61 -11.75 -9.66
C GLU A 46 21.35 -12.17 -8.90
N HIS A 47 21.07 -11.55 -7.75
CA HIS A 47 19.84 -11.83 -7.00
C HIS A 47 18.59 -11.42 -7.80
N LEU A 48 18.60 -10.21 -8.39
CA LEU A 48 17.45 -9.72 -9.17
C LEU A 48 17.26 -10.54 -10.46
N LYS A 49 18.34 -10.98 -11.08
CA LYS A 49 18.33 -11.87 -12.23
C LYS A 49 17.72 -13.23 -11.87
N GLU A 50 18.17 -13.84 -10.76
CA GLU A 50 17.61 -15.12 -10.29
C GLU A 50 16.09 -15.02 -10.07
N LEU A 51 15.60 -13.96 -9.42
CA LEU A 51 14.18 -13.75 -9.22
C LEU A 51 13.38 -13.75 -10.54
N MET A 52 13.94 -13.14 -11.59
CA MET A 52 13.24 -13.03 -12.87
C MET A 52 13.39 -14.29 -13.75
N GLU A 53 14.58 -14.89 -13.80
CA GLU A 53 14.85 -16.01 -14.70
C GLU A 53 14.43 -17.37 -14.09
N LYS A 54 14.54 -17.54 -12.76
CA LYS A 54 14.16 -18.79 -12.08
C LYS A 54 12.68 -18.82 -11.70
N TYR A 55 12.15 -17.71 -11.16
CA TYR A 55 10.78 -17.68 -10.63
C TYR A 55 9.78 -16.95 -11.53
N HIS A 56 10.20 -16.30 -12.60
CA HIS A 56 9.34 -15.63 -13.60
C HIS A 56 8.30 -14.68 -12.99
N LEU A 57 8.67 -13.91 -11.98
CA LEU A 57 7.77 -13.13 -11.14
C LEU A 57 6.87 -12.18 -11.93
N GLY A 58 5.60 -12.11 -11.53
CA GLY A 58 4.61 -11.16 -12.05
C GLY A 58 4.82 -9.75 -11.56
N GLY A 59 5.33 -9.58 -10.34
CA GLY A 59 5.57 -8.28 -9.72
C GLY A 59 6.66 -8.29 -8.65
N CYS A 60 7.19 -7.10 -8.36
CA CYS A 60 8.15 -6.85 -7.29
C CYS A 60 7.75 -5.61 -6.49
N ARG A 61 8.03 -5.65 -5.19
CA ARG A 61 8.05 -4.53 -4.27
C ARG A 61 9.40 -4.49 -3.57
N TYR A 62 9.76 -3.37 -2.99
CA TYR A 62 11.05 -3.16 -2.33
C TYR A 62 10.88 -2.24 -1.11
N ASN A 63 11.88 -2.23 -0.22
CA ASN A 63 11.95 -1.26 0.86
C ASN A 63 12.53 0.06 0.34
N PRO A 64 12.00 1.22 0.78
CA PRO A 64 12.48 2.53 0.34
C PRO A 64 14.00 2.67 0.52
N ALA A 65 14.66 3.07 -0.57
CA ALA A 65 16.07 3.42 -0.65
C ALA A 65 16.20 4.71 -1.48
N PRO A 66 17.39 5.33 -1.61
CA PRO A 66 17.56 6.50 -2.48
C PRO A 66 17.06 6.25 -3.90
N GLY A 67 16.38 7.24 -4.50
CA GLY A 67 15.68 7.08 -5.78
C GLY A 67 16.55 6.55 -6.91
N MET A 68 17.83 6.97 -6.99
CA MET A 68 18.77 6.42 -7.97
C MET A 68 19.04 4.93 -7.79
N ALA A 69 19.14 4.45 -6.55
CA ALA A 69 19.36 3.03 -6.28
C ALA A 69 18.15 2.19 -6.69
N ILE A 70 16.94 2.70 -6.43
CA ILE A 70 15.69 2.06 -6.85
C ILE A 70 15.54 2.08 -8.36
N LEU A 71 15.84 3.19 -9.02
CA LEU A 71 15.83 3.30 -10.48
C LEU A 71 16.69 2.20 -11.13
N GLU A 72 17.92 2.03 -10.66
CA GLU A 72 18.84 1.02 -11.19
C GLU A 72 18.37 -0.42 -10.88
N GLN A 73 17.81 -0.66 -9.69
CA GLN A 73 17.17 -1.93 -9.37
C GLN A 73 16.04 -2.25 -10.35
N ASN A 74 15.14 -1.28 -10.57
CA ASN A 74 13.97 -1.46 -11.42
C ASN A 74 14.35 -1.72 -12.89
N ARG A 75 15.43 -1.10 -13.39
CA ARG A 75 16.01 -1.41 -14.70
C ARG A 75 16.47 -2.86 -14.80
N LYS A 76 17.16 -3.35 -13.77
CA LYS A 76 17.62 -4.75 -13.73
C LYS A 76 16.44 -5.73 -13.72
N LEU A 77 15.41 -5.47 -12.91
CA LEU A 77 14.18 -6.27 -12.88
C LEU A 77 13.54 -6.38 -14.27
N GLN A 78 13.31 -5.24 -14.94
CA GLN A 78 12.70 -5.23 -16.28
C GLN A 78 13.62 -5.87 -17.35
N LYS A 79 14.93 -5.68 -17.23
CA LYS A 79 15.93 -6.29 -18.15
C LYS A 79 15.84 -7.81 -18.20
N TYR A 80 15.74 -8.47 -17.04
CA TYR A 80 15.73 -9.92 -16.91
C TYR A 80 14.34 -10.54 -17.00
N ALA A 81 13.28 -9.77 -16.85
CA ALA A 81 11.92 -10.24 -16.97
C ALA A 81 11.57 -10.66 -18.41
N LYS A 82 10.97 -11.85 -18.59
CA LYS A 82 10.42 -12.29 -19.89
C LYS A 82 9.16 -11.52 -20.25
N VAL A 83 8.27 -11.39 -19.29
CA VAL A 83 7.06 -10.54 -19.35
C VAL A 83 7.31 -9.33 -18.45
N PRO A 84 7.06 -8.09 -18.87
CA PRO A 84 7.25 -6.92 -18.02
C PRO A 84 6.59 -7.08 -16.66
N VAL A 85 7.30 -6.70 -15.58
CA VAL A 85 6.82 -6.89 -14.21
C VAL A 85 6.10 -5.65 -13.68
N PHE A 86 5.13 -5.85 -12.79
CA PHE A 86 4.66 -4.79 -11.92
C PHE A 86 5.76 -4.39 -10.95
N ILE A 87 6.01 -3.12 -10.80
CA ILE A 87 6.91 -2.58 -9.78
C ILE A 87 6.08 -1.69 -8.88
N ALA A 88 5.78 -2.20 -7.68
CA ALA A 88 4.84 -1.58 -6.77
C ALA A 88 5.51 -0.81 -5.64
N CYS A 89 4.87 0.28 -5.21
CA CYS A 89 5.28 1.12 -4.08
C CYS A 89 4.07 1.55 -3.23
N ASN A 90 4.33 2.10 -2.03
CA ASN A 90 3.29 2.55 -1.08
C ASN A 90 3.17 4.08 -1.08
N THR A 91 2.65 4.67 -2.14
CA THR A 91 2.48 6.12 -2.28
C THR A 91 1.23 6.66 -1.56
N GLU A 92 1.00 6.21 -0.33
CA GLU A 92 -0.18 6.57 0.48
C GLU A 92 -0.15 8.02 0.97
N ALA A 93 1.06 8.53 1.25
CA ALA A 93 1.26 9.84 1.86
C ALA A 93 2.17 10.76 1.05
N GLY A 94 2.80 10.24 0.00
CA GLY A 94 3.74 10.96 -0.85
C GLY A 94 4.64 10.03 -1.64
N GLY A 95 5.56 10.61 -2.40
CA GLY A 95 6.59 9.88 -3.12
C GLY A 95 7.65 9.24 -2.20
N ASP A 96 7.70 9.64 -0.93
CA ASP A 96 8.51 9.00 0.11
C ASP A 96 8.14 7.53 0.36
N GLY A 97 6.95 7.11 -0.05
CA GLY A 97 6.55 5.70 -0.11
C GLY A 97 7.13 4.93 -1.30
N ALA A 98 7.73 5.61 -2.26
CA ALA A 98 8.41 5.03 -3.41
C ALA A 98 9.94 5.06 -3.26
N CYS A 99 10.52 6.14 -2.72
CA CYS A 99 11.96 6.24 -2.44
C CYS A 99 12.22 7.12 -1.21
N ALA A 100 13.36 6.92 -0.57
CA ALA A 100 13.69 7.57 0.70
C ALA A 100 13.86 9.10 0.60
N ASP A 101 14.15 9.60 -0.59
CA ASP A 101 14.29 11.02 -0.93
C ASP A 101 13.05 11.58 -1.66
N GLY A 102 11.96 10.80 -1.74
CA GLY A 102 10.67 11.24 -2.24
C GLY A 102 9.96 12.25 -1.32
N THR A 103 9.02 12.98 -1.87
CA THR A 103 8.32 14.05 -1.16
C THR A 103 7.18 13.49 -0.31
N PHE A 104 7.25 13.65 1.02
CA PHE A 104 6.10 13.45 1.89
C PHE A 104 5.11 14.60 1.71
N ILE A 105 3.90 14.31 1.24
CA ILE A 105 2.85 15.32 1.01
C ILE A 105 1.91 15.43 2.21
N GLY A 106 1.36 14.31 2.64
CA GLY A 106 0.50 14.24 3.82
C GLY A 106 -0.24 12.90 3.92
N SER A 107 -0.37 12.39 5.14
CA SER A 107 -1.18 11.19 5.39
C SER A 107 -2.66 11.40 5.08
N GLY A 108 -3.42 10.31 4.88
CA GLY A 108 -4.84 10.37 4.56
C GLY A 108 -5.65 11.22 5.55
N VAL A 109 -5.45 11.04 6.86
CA VAL A 109 -6.13 11.83 7.89
C VAL A 109 -5.76 13.31 7.83
N LYS A 110 -4.53 13.65 7.46
CA LYS A 110 -4.09 15.05 7.29
C LYS A 110 -4.76 15.70 6.08
N ILE A 111 -4.87 14.97 4.97
CA ILE A 111 -5.60 15.42 3.77
C ILE A 111 -7.08 15.60 4.11
N ALA A 112 -7.69 14.62 4.79
CA ALA A 112 -9.10 14.69 5.19
C ALA A 112 -9.42 15.88 6.12
N ALA A 113 -8.48 16.26 7.00
CA ALA A 113 -8.64 17.41 7.89
C ALA A 113 -8.72 18.76 7.16
N THR A 114 -8.29 18.84 5.90
CA THR A 114 -8.42 20.04 5.07
C THR A 114 -9.82 20.21 4.48
N ASP A 115 -10.60 19.12 4.43
CA ASP A 115 -11.90 19.02 3.73
C ASP A 115 -11.84 19.45 2.24
N ASN A 116 -10.67 19.37 1.63
CA ASN A 116 -10.39 19.76 0.25
C ASN A 116 -10.02 18.54 -0.61
N VAL A 117 -10.91 18.19 -1.53
CA VAL A 117 -10.75 17.02 -2.43
C VAL A 117 -9.60 17.21 -3.42
N ASP A 118 -9.27 18.46 -3.81
CA ASP A 118 -8.16 18.73 -4.73
C ASP A 118 -6.81 18.32 -4.14
N TYR A 119 -6.67 18.32 -2.81
CA TYR A 119 -5.46 17.83 -2.16
C TYR A 119 -5.33 16.31 -2.24
N ALA A 120 -6.44 15.57 -2.21
CA ALA A 120 -6.41 14.13 -2.45
C ALA A 120 -6.06 13.80 -3.91
N TYR A 121 -6.61 14.55 -4.87
CA TYR A 121 -6.21 14.46 -6.28
C TYR A 121 -4.73 14.76 -6.47
N GLY A 122 -4.24 15.86 -5.90
CA GLY A 122 -2.84 16.26 -5.97
C GLY A 122 -1.91 15.23 -5.31
N LEU A 123 -2.31 14.65 -4.17
CA LEU A 123 -1.58 13.55 -3.53
C LEU A 123 -1.42 12.38 -4.51
N GLY A 124 -2.51 11.92 -5.13
CA GLY A 124 -2.47 10.82 -6.11
C GLY A 124 -1.59 11.14 -7.32
N LYS A 125 -1.66 12.36 -7.86
CA LYS A 125 -0.86 12.78 -9.01
C LYS A 125 0.64 12.88 -8.66
N MET A 126 0.99 13.70 -7.69
CA MET A 126 2.38 14.05 -7.38
C MET A 126 3.17 12.86 -6.85
N SER A 127 2.56 12.06 -5.94
CA SER A 127 3.22 10.88 -5.38
C SER A 127 3.56 9.84 -6.44
N ASN A 128 2.64 9.63 -7.38
CA ASN A 128 2.81 8.63 -8.42
C ASN A 128 3.63 9.15 -9.61
N GLU A 129 3.75 10.48 -9.79
CA GLU A 129 4.72 11.06 -10.72
C GLU A 129 6.16 10.81 -10.25
N GLU A 130 6.45 11.00 -8.95
CA GLU A 130 7.76 10.65 -8.37
C GLU A 130 8.02 9.14 -8.45
N ALA A 131 7.01 8.30 -8.15
CA ALA A 131 7.13 6.85 -8.27
C ALA A 131 7.38 6.38 -9.71
N ALA A 132 6.68 6.95 -10.69
CA ALA A 132 6.90 6.63 -12.10
C ALA A 132 8.30 7.05 -12.57
N ALA A 133 8.84 8.15 -12.05
CA ALA A 133 10.18 8.64 -12.40
C ALA A 133 11.32 7.70 -11.97
N ILE A 134 11.08 6.81 -11.01
CA ILE A 134 12.01 5.74 -10.61
C ILE A 134 11.65 4.37 -11.19
N GLY A 135 10.69 4.32 -12.13
CA GLY A 135 10.27 3.10 -12.82
C GLY A 135 9.24 2.26 -12.07
N CYS A 136 8.61 2.76 -11.00
CA CYS A 136 7.39 2.14 -10.49
C CYS A 136 6.25 2.33 -11.47
N ASN A 137 5.34 1.37 -11.49
CA ASN A 137 4.19 1.40 -12.38
C ASN A 137 2.88 1.02 -11.67
N MET A 138 2.95 0.78 -10.35
CA MET A 138 1.79 0.42 -9.54
C MET A 138 1.88 1.01 -8.13
N ALA A 139 0.79 1.62 -7.66
CA ALA A 139 0.64 2.04 -6.27
C ALA A 139 -0.20 1.02 -5.49
N PHE A 140 0.28 0.61 -4.30
CA PHE A 140 -0.56 -0.02 -3.29
C PHE A 140 -1.26 1.07 -2.48
N ALA A 141 -2.11 1.81 -3.17
CA ALA A 141 -2.90 2.95 -2.72
C ALA A 141 -4.09 3.17 -3.68
N PRO A 142 -5.14 3.91 -3.29
CA PRO A 142 -5.33 4.59 -2.01
C PRO A 142 -5.68 3.65 -0.87
N VAL A 143 -5.47 4.11 0.38
CA VAL A 143 -6.08 3.49 1.56
C VAL A 143 -7.51 4.00 1.65
N CYS A 144 -8.46 3.12 1.35
CA CYS A 144 -9.89 3.42 1.33
C CYS A 144 -10.65 2.81 2.52
N ASP A 145 -9.93 2.43 3.56
CA ASP A 145 -10.46 2.03 4.86
C ASP A 145 -11.16 3.19 5.56
N ILE A 146 -12.05 2.88 6.52
CA ILE A 146 -12.80 3.88 7.26
C ILE A 146 -12.40 3.86 8.73
N ALA A 147 -11.89 4.96 9.25
CA ALA A 147 -11.36 5.08 10.61
C ALA A 147 -12.48 5.17 11.67
N TYR A 148 -13.30 4.13 11.82
CA TYR A 148 -14.38 4.09 12.80
C TYR A 148 -13.89 3.97 14.24
N ASN A 149 -12.83 3.19 14.47
CA ASN A 149 -12.30 2.94 15.79
C ASN A 149 -11.00 3.72 16.00
N TRP A 150 -11.03 4.71 16.87
CA TRP A 150 -9.85 5.52 17.20
C TRP A 150 -8.69 4.73 17.83
N GLN A 151 -8.95 3.51 18.32
CA GLN A 151 -7.92 2.60 18.85
C GLN A 151 -7.28 1.72 17.78
N ASN A 152 -7.81 1.74 16.54
CA ASN A 152 -7.17 1.00 15.45
C ASN A 152 -5.79 1.60 15.14
N THR A 153 -4.74 0.80 15.31
CA THR A 153 -3.35 1.23 15.16
C THR A 153 -2.85 1.15 13.72
N GLU A 154 -3.60 0.47 12.86
CA GLU A 154 -3.16 0.16 11.50
C GLU A 154 -3.57 1.24 10.49
N VAL A 155 -4.82 1.69 10.50
CA VAL A 155 -5.35 2.54 9.41
C VAL A 155 -5.81 3.93 9.83
N ILE A 156 -5.92 4.23 11.13
CA ILE A 156 -6.50 5.51 11.60
C ILE A 156 -5.80 6.75 11.05
N GLY A 157 -4.49 6.70 10.93
CA GLY A 157 -3.69 7.81 10.36
C GLY A 157 -3.59 7.78 8.83
N ARG A 158 -3.91 6.62 8.22
CA ARG A 158 -3.77 6.37 6.78
C ARG A 158 -5.06 6.63 6.01
N ALA A 159 -6.22 6.42 6.65
CA ALA A 159 -7.54 6.61 6.06
C ALA A 159 -7.89 8.09 5.87
N PHE A 160 -8.79 8.38 4.92
CA PHE A 160 -9.36 9.71 4.70
C PHE A 160 -10.49 10.08 5.69
N GLY A 161 -10.42 9.54 6.90
CA GLY A 161 -11.36 9.83 8.01
C GLY A 161 -12.35 8.72 8.30
N SER A 162 -13.41 9.06 9.05
CA SER A 162 -14.42 8.12 9.54
C SER A 162 -15.79 8.24 8.84
N ASP A 163 -15.90 9.15 7.88
CA ASP A 163 -17.10 9.36 7.08
C ASP A 163 -16.97 8.60 5.74
N PRO A 164 -17.87 7.64 5.44
CA PRO A 164 -17.81 6.86 4.20
C PRO A 164 -17.87 7.70 2.92
N ASP A 165 -18.62 8.80 2.92
CA ASP A 165 -18.76 9.68 1.76
C ASP A 165 -17.48 10.45 1.48
N ARG A 166 -16.83 10.94 2.54
CA ARG A 166 -15.52 11.58 2.43
C ARG A 166 -14.47 10.59 1.96
N VAL A 167 -14.43 9.39 2.54
CA VAL A 167 -13.46 8.35 2.13
C VAL A 167 -13.67 7.98 0.67
N ALA A 168 -14.91 7.77 0.22
CA ALA A 168 -15.22 7.46 -1.18
C ALA A 168 -14.76 8.60 -2.12
N THR A 169 -15.11 9.84 -1.80
CA THR A 169 -14.78 11.00 -2.63
C THR A 169 -13.27 11.25 -2.72
N MET A 170 -12.57 11.22 -1.59
CA MET A 170 -11.12 11.48 -1.56
C MET A 170 -10.31 10.33 -2.16
N SER A 171 -10.73 9.07 -1.94
CA SER A 171 -10.09 7.91 -2.57
C SER A 171 -10.27 7.92 -4.09
N ALA A 172 -11.45 8.29 -4.59
CA ALA A 172 -11.70 8.46 -6.02
C ALA A 172 -10.89 9.63 -6.61
N ALA A 173 -10.72 10.73 -5.87
CA ALA A 173 -9.87 11.83 -6.29
C ALA A 173 -8.39 11.43 -6.36
N TYR A 174 -7.89 10.67 -5.38
CA TYR A 174 -6.55 10.09 -5.42
C TYR A 174 -6.36 9.23 -6.69
N LEU A 175 -7.29 8.28 -6.92
CA LEU A 175 -7.26 7.39 -8.09
C LEU A 175 -7.22 8.21 -9.40
N LYS A 176 -8.07 9.21 -9.51
CA LYS A 176 -8.12 10.11 -10.67
C LYS A 176 -6.80 10.86 -10.87
N GLY A 177 -6.18 11.34 -9.77
CA GLY A 177 -4.85 11.97 -9.82
C GLY A 177 -3.77 11.01 -10.30
N ALA A 178 -3.72 9.80 -9.77
CA ALA A 178 -2.78 8.76 -10.17
C ALA A 178 -2.93 8.36 -11.65
N HIS A 179 -4.16 8.25 -12.15
CA HIS A 179 -4.45 7.91 -13.55
C HIS A 179 -4.06 9.01 -14.56
N THR A 180 -3.63 10.19 -14.10
CA THR A 180 -2.99 11.17 -15.01
C THR A 180 -1.59 10.74 -15.44
N ILE A 181 -0.99 9.77 -14.77
CA ILE A 181 0.32 9.22 -15.10
C ILE A 181 0.13 8.05 -16.07
N PRO A 182 0.63 8.16 -17.32
CA PRO A 182 0.43 7.13 -18.32
C PRO A 182 1.01 5.76 -17.90
N GLY A 183 0.20 4.71 -18.00
CA GLY A 183 0.65 3.36 -17.69
C GLY A 183 0.89 3.08 -16.19
N PHE A 184 0.25 3.85 -15.31
CA PHE A 184 0.33 3.66 -13.86
C PHE A 184 -0.98 3.09 -13.30
N ALA A 185 -0.89 2.04 -12.49
CA ALA A 185 -2.05 1.37 -11.89
C ALA A 185 -2.14 1.62 -10.38
N CYS A 186 -3.35 1.49 -9.82
CA CYS A 186 -3.62 1.62 -8.40
C CYS A 186 -4.31 0.37 -7.84
N ALA A 187 -3.89 -0.06 -6.64
CA ALA A 187 -4.55 -1.09 -5.85
C ALA A 187 -5.11 -0.49 -4.57
N ALA A 188 -6.43 -0.27 -4.53
CA ALA A 188 -7.11 0.21 -3.33
C ALA A 188 -7.11 -0.87 -2.23
N LYS A 189 -7.02 -0.43 -0.95
CA LYS A 189 -6.84 -1.34 0.17
C LYS A 189 -7.48 -0.85 1.46
N HIS A 190 -7.82 -1.77 2.38
CA HIS A 190 -7.66 -3.23 2.40
C HIS A 190 -9.05 -3.89 2.34
N PHE A 191 -9.42 -4.45 1.20
CA PHE A 191 -10.74 -5.08 1.03
C PHE A 191 -10.90 -6.28 1.99
N PRO A 192 -12.05 -6.49 2.69
CA PRO A 192 -13.34 -5.80 2.57
C PRO A 192 -13.49 -4.52 3.42
N GLY A 193 -12.43 -4.01 4.00
CA GLY A 193 -12.41 -2.77 4.76
C GLY A 193 -12.00 -2.95 6.22
N ASN A 194 -10.93 -2.26 6.61
CA ASN A 194 -10.36 -2.19 7.94
C ASN A 194 -10.86 -0.93 8.68
N GLY A 195 -10.60 -0.82 9.99
CA GLY A 195 -10.82 0.38 10.80
C GLY A 195 -11.91 0.27 11.86
N GLN A 196 -12.63 -0.85 11.96
CA GLN A 196 -13.59 -1.14 13.05
C GLN A 196 -12.93 -1.77 14.26
N ASP A 197 -12.10 -2.79 14.01
CA ASP A 197 -11.37 -3.51 15.06
C ASP A 197 -10.16 -2.70 15.52
N PHE A 198 -9.83 -2.76 16.80
CA PHE A 198 -8.60 -2.17 17.34
C PHE A 198 -7.36 -3.02 17.07
N ARG A 199 -7.56 -4.31 16.77
CA ARG A 199 -6.48 -5.27 16.53
C ARG A 199 -5.82 -5.04 15.18
N ASP A 200 -4.50 -5.16 15.17
CA ASP A 200 -3.66 -5.04 13.99
C ASP A 200 -3.49 -6.43 13.32
N ALA A 201 -3.81 -6.53 12.06
CA ALA A 201 -3.74 -7.77 11.28
C ALA A 201 -2.31 -8.35 11.16
N HIS A 202 -1.26 -7.53 11.38
CA HIS A 202 0.12 -8.00 11.42
C HIS A 202 0.41 -8.94 12.60
N ILE A 203 -0.31 -8.77 13.71
CA ILE A 203 -0.02 -9.47 14.98
C ILE A 203 -1.22 -10.20 15.59
N SER A 204 -2.41 -10.06 15.01
CA SER A 204 -3.64 -10.68 15.51
C SER A 204 -4.70 -10.75 14.42
N ASN A 205 -5.79 -11.48 14.65
CA ASN A 205 -6.95 -11.47 13.78
C ASN A 205 -7.67 -10.11 13.84
N ASN A 206 -8.01 -9.56 12.69
CA ASN A 206 -8.80 -8.35 12.53
C ASN A 206 -10.19 -8.70 12.00
N VAL A 207 -11.23 -8.05 12.48
CA VAL A 207 -12.62 -8.39 12.17
C VAL A 207 -13.41 -7.16 11.74
N ASN A 208 -14.07 -7.25 10.61
CA ASN A 208 -15.13 -6.34 10.21
C ASN A 208 -16.47 -6.91 10.70
N TYR A 209 -17.10 -6.25 11.67
CA TYR A 209 -18.31 -6.73 12.37
C TYR A 209 -19.61 -6.31 11.71
N PHE A 210 -19.59 -5.53 10.65
CA PHE A 210 -20.79 -5.05 9.99
C PHE A 210 -21.61 -6.19 9.38
N ASP A 211 -22.92 -6.04 9.45
CA ASP A 211 -23.82 -6.87 8.68
C ASP A 211 -23.89 -6.39 7.22
N VAL A 212 -24.79 -7.01 6.42
CA VAL A 212 -24.89 -6.74 4.98
C VAL A 212 -25.26 -5.29 4.72
N ASP A 213 -26.28 -4.79 5.41
CA ASP A 213 -26.81 -3.45 5.16
C ASP A 213 -25.83 -2.37 5.61
N GLU A 214 -25.22 -2.56 6.79
CA GLU A 214 -24.18 -1.66 7.32
C GLU A 214 -22.96 -1.61 6.39
N TRP A 215 -22.48 -2.76 5.94
CA TRP A 215 -21.32 -2.83 5.05
C TRP A 215 -21.63 -2.24 3.67
N ASP A 216 -22.78 -2.59 3.08
CA ASP A 216 -23.18 -2.11 1.76
C ASP A 216 -23.36 -0.58 1.74
N ALA A 217 -23.83 0.02 2.85
CA ALA A 217 -24.00 1.46 3.00
C ALA A 217 -22.67 2.22 3.25
N THR A 218 -21.60 1.52 3.66
CA THR A 218 -20.34 2.12 4.08
C THR A 218 -19.18 1.67 3.19
N TYR A 219 -18.46 0.61 3.53
CA TYR A 219 -17.35 0.08 2.72
C TYR A 219 -17.79 -0.31 1.30
N GLY A 220 -18.96 -0.93 1.18
CA GLY A 220 -19.55 -1.28 -0.12
C GLY A 220 -19.74 -0.06 -1.01
N LYS A 221 -20.18 1.07 -0.44
CA LYS A 221 -20.27 2.36 -1.15
C LYS A 221 -18.92 2.84 -1.63
N VAL A 222 -17.88 2.79 -0.77
CA VAL A 222 -16.52 3.20 -1.12
C VAL A 222 -16.00 2.37 -2.29
N TYR A 223 -16.09 1.03 -2.21
CA TYR A 223 -15.60 0.17 -3.28
C TYR A 223 -16.39 0.32 -4.58
N ARG A 224 -17.72 0.44 -4.54
CA ARG A 224 -18.52 0.75 -5.74
C ARG A 224 -18.08 2.05 -6.40
N THR A 225 -17.88 3.11 -5.61
CA THR A 225 -17.38 4.38 -6.14
C THR A 225 -16.04 4.23 -6.83
N LEU A 226 -15.10 3.50 -6.25
CA LEU A 226 -13.78 3.28 -6.86
C LEU A 226 -13.86 2.41 -8.12
N ILE A 227 -14.66 1.35 -8.11
CA ILE A 227 -14.89 0.47 -9.27
C ILE A 227 -15.48 1.28 -10.43
N GLU A 228 -16.50 2.09 -10.18
CA GLU A 228 -17.11 2.98 -11.18
C GLU A 228 -16.12 4.00 -11.74
N ASN A 229 -15.13 4.43 -10.96
CA ASN A 229 -14.05 5.33 -11.40
C ASN A 229 -12.83 4.61 -12.00
N GLY A 230 -12.96 3.33 -12.36
CA GLY A 230 -11.94 2.61 -13.11
C GLY A 230 -10.79 2.05 -12.29
N LEU A 231 -11.05 1.63 -11.04
CA LEU A 231 -10.06 1.01 -10.17
C LEU A 231 -9.41 -0.22 -10.83
N ASP A 232 -8.08 -0.22 -10.92
CA ASP A 232 -7.30 -1.25 -11.62
C ASP A 232 -7.20 -2.55 -10.84
N ALA A 233 -6.89 -2.42 -9.55
CA ALA A 233 -6.66 -3.55 -8.67
C ALA A 233 -7.21 -3.29 -7.25
N ILE A 234 -7.39 -4.37 -6.50
CA ILE A 234 -7.73 -4.35 -5.08
C ILE A 234 -6.70 -5.19 -4.33
N MET A 235 -6.22 -4.67 -3.19
CA MET A 235 -5.49 -5.46 -2.22
C MET A 235 -6.48 -6.01 -1.20
N GLY A 236 -6.62 -7.35 -1.18
CA GLY A 236 -7.39 -8.05 -0.16
C GLY A 236 -6.66 -8.06 1.18
N GLY A 237 -7.32 -7.59 2.22
CA GLY A 237 -6.83 -7.65 3.59
C GLY A 237 -7.12 -9.01 4.24
N HIS A 238 -6.31 -9.38 5.24
CA HIS A 238 -6.55 -10.60 6.04
C HIS A 238 -7.56 -10.30 7.15
N ILE A 239 -8.78 -9.94 6.76
CA ILE A 239 -9.86 -9.44 7.61
C ILE A 239 -11.00 -10.45 7.62
N LEU A 240 -11.42 -10.88 8.81
CA LEU A 240 -12.60 -11.71 9.00
C LEU A 240 -13.86 -10.84 8.82
N MET A 241 -14.89 -11.41 8.17
CA MET A 241 -16.17 -10.72 7.95
C MET A 241 -17.35 -11.69 8.20
N PRO A 242 -17.54 -12.11 9.47
CA PRO A 242 -18.37 -13.27 9.78
C PRO A 242 -19.84 -13.09 9.47
N LYS A 243 -20.42 -11.93 9.75
CA LYS A 243 -21.86 -11.71 9.48
C LYS A 243 -22.18 -11.72 7.98
N TYR A 244 -21.34 -11.05 7.19
CA TYR A 244 -21.53 -10.97 5.76
C TYR A 244 -21.26 -12.32 5.08
N ALA A 245 -20.16 -13.01 5.46
CA ALA A 245 -19.83 -14.33 4.92
C ALA A 245 -20.96 -15.35 5.17
N LYS A 246 -21.55 -15.39 6.39
CA LYS A 246 -22.70 -16.23 6.70
C LYS A 246 -23.97 -15.82 5.94
N ALA A 247 -24.16 -14.55 5.64
CA ALA A 247 -25.29 -14.12 4.81
C ALA A 247 -25.15 -14.60 3.35
N LEU A 248 -23.90 -14.73 2.85
CA LEU A 248 -23.63 -15.30 1.53
C LEU A 248 -23.67 -16.82 1.52
N ASN A 249 -23.24 -17.45 2.62
CA ASN A 249 -23.22 -18.91 2.79
C ASN A 249 -23.76 -19.27 4.20
N PRO A 250 -25.08 -19.51 4.33
CA PRO A 250 -25.71 -19.82 5.62
C PRO A 250 -25.19 -21.09 6.31
N ASP A 251 -24.59 -22.02 5.55
CA ASP A 251 -24.04 -23.27 6.08
C ASP A 251 -22.62 -23.11 6.65
N LEU A 252 -21.99 -21.93 6.48
CA LEU A 252 -20.64 -21.64 6.94
C LEU A 252 -20.58 -21.63 8.49
N LYS A 253 -19.76 -22.49 9.05
CA LYS A 253 -19.55 -22.59 10.49
C LYS A 253 -18.50 -21.59 10.97
N ASP A 254 -18.52 -21.25 12.27
CA ASP A 254 -17.54 -20.33 12.87
C ASP A 254 -16.09 -20.84 12.73
N ASP A 255 -15.89 -22.15 12.89
CA ASP A 255 -14.57 -22.78 12.79
C ASP A 255 -14.01 -22.77 11.34
N ASP A 256 -14.90 -22.71 10.35
CA ASP A 256 -14.53 -22.68 8.93
C ASP A 256 -14.37 -21.24 8.40
N MET A 257 -14.55 -20.24 9.27
CA MET A 257 -14.45 -18.84 8.90
C MET A 257 -13.02 -18.45 8.52
N MET A 258 -12.82 -18.01 7.27
CA MET A 258 -11.52 -17.59 6.76
C MET A 258 -11.43 -16.06 6.63
N PRO A 259 -10.22 -15.47 6.79
CA PRO A 259 -10.03 -14.07 6.40
C PRO A 259 -10.29 -13.87 4.91
N ALA A 260 -10.66 -12.66 4.52
CA ALA A 260 -11.15 -12.37 3.18
C ALA A 260 -10.28 -12.95 2.07
N THR A 261 -8.96 -12.84 2.14
CA THR A 261 -8.03 -13.38 1.13
C THR A 261 -8.03 -14.90 0.98
N LEU A 262 -8.64 -15.62 1.92
CA LEU A 262 -8.83 -17.08 1.88
C LEU A 262 -10.30 -17.47 1.78
N SER A 263 -11.24 -16.52 1.69
CA SER A 263 -12.69 -16.75 1.65
C SER A 263 -13.24 -16.56 0.24
N TYR A 264 -13.77 -17.63 -0.31
CA TYR A 264 -14.48 -17.60 -1.60
C TYR A 264 -15.72 -16.69 -1.55
N GLU A 265 -16.43 -16.70 -0.41
CA GLU A 265 -17.62 -15.87 -0.17
C GLU A 265 -17.27 -14.39 -0.33
N ILE A 266 -16.11 -13.98 0.19
CA ILE A 266 -15.72 -12.57 0.19
C ILE A 266 -15.00 -12.18 -1.12
N MET A 267 -14.01 -12.97 -1.56
CA MET A 267 -13.22 -12.61 -2.75
C MET A 267 -13.94 -12.89 -4.07
N THR A 268 -14.78 -13.92 -4.12
CA THR A 268 -15.52 -14.24 -5.33
C THR A 268 -16.96 -13.77 -5.23
N THR A 269 -17.76 -14.31 -4.31
CA THR A 269 -19.20 -14.03 -4.30
C THR A 269 -19.50 -12.55 -4.02
N LEU A 270 -18.83 -11.93 -3.03
CA LEU A 270 -19.04 -10.50 -2.75
C LEU A 270 -18.37 -9.63 -3.81
N LEU A 271 -17.04 -9.78 -3.98
CA LEU A 271 -16.27 -8.84 -4.79
C LEU A 271 -16.53 -8.99 -6.29
N ARG A 272 -16.49 -10.24 -6.81
CA ARG A 272 -16.65 -10.48 -8.26
C ARG A 272 -18.10 -10.46 -8.68
N ASP A 273 -18.96 -11.26 -7.99
CA ASP A 273 -20.33 -11.49 -8.46
C ASP A 273 -21.26 -10.35 -8.03
N LYS A 274 -21.18 -9.89 -6.76
CA LYS A 274 -22.11 -8.87 -6.24
C LYS A 274 -21.66 -7.44 -6.58
N LEU A 275 -20.36 -7.10 -6.41
CA LEU A 275 -19.83 -5.78 -6.75
C LEU A 275 -19.42 -5.64 -8.22
N GLY A 276 -19.30 -6.74 -8.96
CA GLY A 276 -18.93 -6.72 -10.37
C GLY A 276 -17.49 -6.30 -10.65
N PHE A 277 -16.57 -6.45 -9.68
CA PHE A 277 -15.20 -6.05 -9.88
C PHE A 277 -14.46 -6.98 -10.85
N ASN A 278 -14.13 -6.47 -12.02
CA ASN A 278 -13.45 -7.19 -13.09
C ASN A 278 -11.92 -7.08 -13.03
N GLY A 279 -11.37 -6.12 -12.25
CA GLY A 279 -9.94 -5.86 -12.13
C GLY A 279 -9.14 -6.91 -11.35
N MET A 280 -7.84 -6.69 -11.21
CA MET A 280 -6.91 -7.61 -10.55
C MET A 280 -7.05 -7.58 -9.02
N VAL A 281 -6.90 -8.73 -8.35
CA VAL A 281 -6.82 -8.81 -6.89
C VAL A 281 -5.46 -9.35 -6.46
N VAL A 282 -4.80 -8.64 -5.56
CA VAL A 282 -3.57 -9.07 -4.90
C VAL A 282 -3.84 -9.26 -3.41
N THR A 283 -3.22 -10.26 -2.76
CA THR A 283 -3.32 -10.40 -1.31
C THR A 283 -2.55 -9.29 -0.60
N ASP A 284 -2.85 -9.02 0.66
CA ASP A 284 -1.91 -8.37 1.56
C ASP A 284 -0.73 -9.30 1.88
N ALA A 285 0.23 -8.84 2.67
CA ALA A 285 1.47 -9.55 2.95
C ALA A 285 1.24 -10.87 3.71
N SER A 286 1.67 -11.96 3.12
CA SER A 286 1.37 -13.32 3.58
C SER A 286 2.04 -13.76 4.88
N HIS A 287 2.92 -12.94 5.45
CA HIS A 287 3.54 -13.19 6.75
C HIS A 287 2.76 -12.59 7.93
N MET A 288 1.66 -11.88 7.66
CA MET A 288 0.80 -11.33 8.70
C MET A 288 0.09 -12.45 9.47
N VAL A 289 0.02 -12.30 10.82
CA VAL A 289 -0.56 -13.31 11.70
C VAL A 289 -2.01 -13.62 11.36
N ALA A 290 -2.80 -12.63 10.98
CA ALA A 290 -4.20 -12.81 10.58
C ALA A 290 -4.41 -13.77 9.40
N MET A 291 -3.37 -14.06 8.63
CA MET A 291 -3.38 -15.08 7.58
C MET A 291 -2.73 -16.39 8.04
N THR A 292 -1.57 -16.31 8.73
CA THR A 292 -0.72 -17.47 9.01
C THR A 292 -1.21 -18.34 10.16
N ASP A 293 -2.12 -17.86 11.02
CA ASP A 293 -2.67 -18.62 12.15
C ASP A 293 -3.79 -19.60 11.74
N ARG A 294 -4.27 -19.55 10.48
CA ARG A 294 -5.41 -20.33 10.02
C ARG A 294 -5.06 -21.74 9.55
N MET A 295 -3.98 -21.88 8.83
CA MET A 295 -3.59 -23.15 8.24
C MET A 295 -2.11 -23.18 7.85
N LYS A 296 -1.64 -24.36 7.46
CA LYS A 296 -0.28 -24.51 6.94
C LYS A 296 -0.10 -23.69 5.66
N ARG A 297 1.10 -23.13 5.48
CA ARG A 297 1.42 -22.31 4.32
C ARG A 297 1.19 -23.04 2.99
N ALA A 298 1.50 -24.33 2.94
CA ALA A 298 1.31 -25.13 1.74
C ALA A 298 -0.17 -25.23 1.29
N ASP A 299 -1.11 -25.17 2.24
CA ASP A 299 -2.55 -25.18 1.93
C ASP A 299 -3.05 -23.76 1.66
N MET A 300 -2.49 -22.77 2.34
CA MET A 300 -2.86 -21.36 2.26
C MET A 300 -2.57 -20.74 0.89
N LEU A 301 -1.43 -21.07 0.30
CA LEU A 301 -1.01 -20.55 -1.00
C LEU A 301 -2.04 -20.82 -2.11
N PRO A 302 -2.37 -22.09 -2.44
CA PRO A 302 -3.36 -22.38 -3.48
C PRO A 302 -4.78 -21.94 -3.08
N LEU A 303 -5.13 -21.96 -1.78
CA LEU A 303 -6.44 -21.53 -1.33
C LEU A 303 -6.66 -20.04 -1.61
N SER A 304 -5.64 -19.18 -1.45
CA SER A 304 -5.76 -17.74 -1.75
C SER A 304 -6.12 -17.50 -3.23
N ILE A 305 -5.52 -18.25 -4.13
CA ILE A 305 -5.83 -18.18 -5.57
C ILE A 305 -7.25 -18.71 -5.83
N ASN A 306 -7.62 -19.87 -5.27
CA ASN A 306 -8.95 -20.44 -5.44
C ASN A 306 -10.06 -19.60 -4.79
N ALA A 307 -9.77 -18.84 -3.74
CA ALA A 307 -10.71 -17.89 -3.15
C ALA A 307 -11.04 -16.71 -4.07
N GLY A 308 -10.14 -16.36 -5.02
CA GLY A 308 -10.38 -15.29 -5.98
C GLY A 308 -9.28 -14.24 -6.08
N CYS A 309 -8.17 -14.38 -5.32
CA CYS A 309 -6.98 -13.55 -5.49
C CYS A 309 -6.23 -13.98 -6.75
N ASP A 310 -5.70 -13.02 -7.50
CA ASP A 310 -4.96 -13.28 -8.73
C ASP A 310 -3.44 -13.30 -8.50
N MET A 311 -2.95 -12.54 -7.51
CA MET A 311 -1.55 -12.51 -7.12
C MET A 311 -1.37 -12.61 -5.61
N PHE A 312 -0.25 -13.17 -5.20
CA PHE A 312 0.12 -13.46 -3.81
C PHE A 312 1.36 -12.65 -3.38
N LEU A 313 1.30 -11.97 -2.24
CA LEU A 313 2.37 -11.19 -1.60
C LEU A 313 2.79 -11.89 -0.30
N PHE A 314 3.99 -12.22 -0.03
CA PHE A 314 5.24 -12.37 -0.73
C PHE A 314 5.74 -13.80 -0.51
N PHE A 315 6.83 -14.23 -1.12
CA PHE A 315 7.49 -15.46 -0.70
C PHE A 315 7.97 -15.36 0.75
N ASN A 316 7.82 -16.45 1.49
CA ASN A 316 8.53 -16.66 2.75
C ASN A 316 9.85 -17.38 2.48
N ASP A 317 9.79 -18.53 1.82
CA ASP A 317 10.90 -19.18 1.16
C ASP A 317 10.57 -19.27 -0.33
N PRO A 318 11.38 -18.65 -1.22
CA PRO A 318 11.05 -18.60 -2.64
C PRO A 318 10.94 -19.97 -3.30
N GLU A 319 11.81 -20.91 -2.94
CA GLU A 319 11.83 -22.24 -3.55
C GLU A 319 10.67 -23.11 -3.06
N GLU A 320 10.40 -23.10 -1.74
CA GLU A 320 9.31 -23.86 -1.15
C GLU A 320 7.95 -23.36 -1.64
N ASP A 321 7.73 -22.04 -1.59
CA ASP A 321 6.48 -21.43 -1.97
C ASP A 321 6.16 -21.58 -3.46
N PHE A 322 7.19 -21.36 -4.31
CA PHE A 322 7.05 -21.54 -5.74
C PHE A 322 6.72 -22.99 -6.11
N ASN A 323 7.46 -23.94 -5.56
CA ASN A 323 7.22 -25.36 -5.82
C ASN A 323 5.85 -25.82 -5.27
N THR A 324 5.42 -25.31 -4.13
CA THR A 324 4.09 -25.58 -3.57
C THR A 324 3.00 -25.12 -4.53
N MET A 325 3.07 -23.88 -5.03
CA MET A 325 2.09 -23.36 -5.97
C MET A 325 2.12 -24.10 -7.31
N LEU A 326 3.33 -24.42 -7.82
CA LEU A 326 3.49 -25.18 -9.06
C LEU A 326 2.90 -26.59 -8.96
N ASN A 327 3.16 -27.28 -7.85
CA ASN A 327 2.59 -28.59 -7.60
C ASN A 327 1.06 -28.53 -7.45
N ALA A 328 0.53 -27.50 -6.78
CA ALA A 328 -0.91 -27.29 -6.68
C ALA A 328 -1.57 -27.09 -8.05
N TYR A 329 -0.91 -26.38 -8.96
CA TYR A 329 -1.39 -26.23 -10.33
C TYR A 329 -1.27 -27.55 -11.13
N LYS A 330 -0.09 -28.17 -11.14
CA LYS A 330 0.13 -29.45 -11.88
C LYS A 330 -0.79 -30.59 -11.41
N ASN A 331 -1.17 -30.61 -10.14
CA ASN A 331 -2.08 -31.62 -9.58
C ASN A 331 -3.56 -31.22 -9.64
N GLY A 332 -3.89 -30.08 -10.27
CA GLY A 332 -5.28 -29.64 -10.48
C GLY A 332 -5.96 -29.08 -9.22
N VAL A 333 -5.23 -28.80 -8.13
CA VAL A 333 -5.76 -28.05 -6.95
C VAL A 333 -6.11 -26.63 -7.38
N ILE A 334 -5.26 -26.00 -8.18
CA ILE A 334 -5.62 -24.81 -8.94
C ILE A 334 -6.00 -25.27 -10.34
N SER A 335 -7.27 -25.10 -10.73
CA SER A 335 -7.72 -25.51 -12.04
C SER A 335 -7.13 -24.67 -13.18
N GLU A 336 -7.04 -25.24 -14.39
CA GLU A 336 -6.62 -24.48 -15.59
C GLU A 336 -7.51 -23.26 -15.84
N ALA A 337 -8.81 -23.39 -15.56
CA ALA A 337 -9.76 -22.28 -15.69
C ALA A 337 -9.42 -21.13 -14.71
N ARG A 338 -9.12 -21.46 -13.45
CA ARG A 338 -8.77 -20.44 -12.44
C ARG A 338 -7.40 -19.80 -12.71
N MET A 339 -6.43 -20.61 -13.16
CA MET A 339 -5.12 -20.13 -13.60
C MET A 339 -5.25 -19.15 -14.77
N THR A 340 -5.97 -19.55 -15.79
CA THR A 340 -6.25 -18.71 -16.98
C THR A 340 -6.95 -17.41 -16.58
N GLU A 341 -7.92 -17.48 -15.67
CA GLU A 341 -8.64 -16.31 -15.18
C GLU A 341 -7.71 -15.31 -14.47
N ALA A 342 -6.82 -15.81 -13.59
CA ALA A 342 -5.83 -14.96 -12.92
C ALA A 342 -4.87 -14.31 -13.92
N LEU A 343 -4.30 -15.12 -14.81
CA LEU A 343 -3.37 -14.63 -15.83
C LEU A 343 -4.01 -13.62 -16.78
N THR A 344 -5.28 -13.82 -17.12
CA THR A 344 -6.03 -12.87 -17.97
C THR A 344 -6.12 -11.49 -17.30
N ARG A 345 -6.38 -11.43 -15.98
CA ARG A 345 -6.38 -10.14 -15.24
C ARG A 345 -4.99 -9.55 -15.12
N ILE A 346 -3.98 -10.35 -14.78
CA ILE A 346 -2.58 -9.90 -14.62
C ILE A 346 -2.06 -9.33 -15.95
N LEU A 347 -2.14 -10.11 -17.02
CA LEU A 347 -1.66 -9.69 -18.35
C LEU A 347 -2.53 -8.59 -18.95
N GLY A 348 -3.86 -8.66 -18.71
CA GLY A 348 -4.79 -7.61 -19.10
C GLY A 348 -4.42 -6.25 -18.50
N LEU A 349 -4.04 -6.23 -17.21
CA LEU A 349 -3.58 -4.99 -16.57
C LEU A 349 -2.23 -4.52 -17.13
N LYS A 350 -1.28 -5.43 -17.36
CA LYS A 350 -0.01 -5.11 -18.04
C LYS A 350 -0.25 -4.54 -19.45
N ALA A 351 -1.22 -5.09 -20.16
CA ALA A 351 -1.61 -4.60 -21.50
C ALA A 351 -2.26 -3.22 -21.44
N LYS A 352 -3.20 -2.98 -20.51
CA LYS A 352 -3.80 -1.65 -20.25
C LYS A 352 -2.73 -0.59 -20.01
N MET A 353 -1.72 -0.93 -19.23
CA MET A 353 -0.58 -0.06 -18.92
C MET A 353 0.38 0.14 -20.10
N GLY A 354 0.18 -0.59 -21.19
CA GLY A 354 1.03 -0.53 -22.38
C GLY A 354 2.43 -1.11 -22.18
N LEU A 355 2.66 -1.90 -21.13
CA LEU A 355 3.99 -2.43 -20.81
C LEU A 355 4.53 -3.34 -21.91
N HIS A 356 3.66 -4.11 -22.55
CA HIS A 356 4.00 -5.04 -23.63
C HIS A 356 4.42 -4.38 -24.96
N LYS A 357 4.11 -3.09 -25.11
CA LYS A 357 4.43 -2.29 -26.33
C LYS A 357 5.75 -1.56 -26.23
N LYS A 358 6.35 -1.54 -25.03
CA LYS A 358 7.62 -0.85 -24.79
C LYS A 358 8.81 -1.80 -24.95
N ALA A 359 9.92 -1.29 -25.49
CA ALA A 359 11.19 -1.97 -25.37
C ALA A 359 11.62 -2.07 -23.89
N LYS A 360 12.40 -3.08 -23.51
CA LYS A 360 12.78 -3.29 -22.10
C LYS A 360 13.50 -2.09 -21.48
N GLU A 361 14.33 -1.43 -22.26
CA GLU A 361 15.05 -0.21 -21.90
C GLU A 361 14.13 1.00 -21.66
N ASP A 362 12.94 1.02 -22.26
CA ASP A 362 11.95 2.10 -22.15
C ASP A 362 10.92 1.86 -21.02
N LEU A 363 10.97 0.68 -20.35
CA LEU A 363 10.07 0.38 -19.24
C LEU A 363 10.40 1.17 -17.97
N VAL A 364 11.63 1.66 -17.85
CA VAL A 364 12.10 2.49 -16.74
C VAL A 364 12.68 3.79 -17.31
N PRO A 365 12.27 4.97 -16.82
CA PRO A 365 12.73 6.24 -17.34
C PRO A 365 14.24 6.45 -17.25
N ALA A 366 14.75 7.41 -18.01
CA ALA A 366 16.14 7.85 -17.90
C ALA A 366 16.36 8.62 -16.56
N ALA A 367 17.61 8.66 -16.08
CA ALA A 367 17.94 9.24 -14.77
C ALA A 367 17.67 10.75 -14.66
N ASP A 368 17.73 11.48 -15.77
CA ASP A 368 17.40 12.91 -15.85
C ASP A 368 15.92 13.19 -15.58
N VAL A 369 15.02 12.26 -15.93
CA VAL A 369 13.58 12.35 -15.57
C VAL A 369 13.41 12.35 -14.07
N LEU A 370 14.10 11.45 -13.35
CA LEU A 370 14.09 11.43 -11.89
C LEU A 370 14.55 12.75 -11.29
N GLN A 371 15.66 13.30 -11.79
CA GLN A 371 16.21 14.58 -11.32
C GLN A 371 15.25 15.75 -11.55
N ALA A 372 14.48 15.71 -12.64
CA ALA A 372 13.52 16.74 -12.98
C ALA A 372 12.21 16.67 -12.18
N VAL A 373 11.86 15.49 -11.66
CA VAL A 373 10.57 15.24 -11.00
C VAL A 373 10.68 15.24 -9.49
N LEU A 374 11.75 14.63 -8.93
CA LEU A 374 11.89 14.41 -7.50
C LEU A 374 12.00 15.74 -6.73
N GLY A 375 11.11 15.93 -5.77
CA GLY A 375 11.15 17.10 -4.89
C GLY A 375 10.87 18.43 -5.57
N LYS A 376 10.06 18.47 -6.64
CA LYS A 376 9.62 19.71 -7.31
C LYS A 376 9.09 20.73 -6.31
N GLU A 377 9.34 22.01 -6.56
CA GLU A 377 8.87 23.07 -5.67
C GLU A 377 7.35 23.09 -5.52
N GLU A 378 6.60 22.79 -6.57
CA GLU A 378 5.14 22.70 -6.52
C GLU A 378 4.64 21.65 -5.51
N TYR A 379 5.39 20.53 -5.30
CA TYR A 379 5.05 19.51 -4.30
C TYR A 379 5.28 20.02 -2.88
N LYS A 380 6.37 20.75 -2.67
CA LYS A 380 6.68 21.39 -1.39
C LYS A 380 5.68 22.50 -1.06
N GLU A 381 5.24 23.25 -2.06
CA GLU A 381 4.20 24.27 -1.89
C GLU A 381 2.87 23.64 -1.50
N MET A 382 2.46 22.56 -2.18
CA MET A 382 1.27 21.81 -1.83
C MET A 382 1.39 21.21 -0.42
N GLN A 383 2.54 20.63 -0.03
CA GLN A 383 2.80 20.14 1.31
C GLN A 383 2.62 21.24 2.37
N LYS A 384 3.13 22.46 2.09
CA LYS A 384 2.99 23.64 2.97
C LYS A 384 1.52 24.06 3.09
N ALA A 385 0.78 24.09 1.97
CA ALA A 385 -0.63 24.46 1.93
C ALA A 385 -1.48 23.44 2.74
N ILE A 386 -1.32 22.14 2.49
CA ILE A 386 -1.97 21.07 3.25
C ILE A 386 -1.62 21.17 4.74
N SER A 387 -0.36 21.43 5.07
CA SER A 387 0.06 21.56 6.47
C SER A 387 -0.58 22.76 7.18
N LYS A 388 -0.86 23.83 6.47
CA LYS A 388 -1.57 25.01 6.98
C LYS A 388 -3.06 24.71 7.13
N ASP A 389 -3.68 24.15 6.09
CA ASP A 389 -5.13 24.00 6.01
C ASP A 389 -5.64 22.84 6.89
N SER A 390 -4.77 21.87 7.21
CA SER A 390 -5.10 20.74 8.09
C SER A 390 -5.03 21.05 9.59
N ILE A 391 -4.58 22.26 9.98
CA ILE A 391 -4.50 22.63 11.41
C ILE A 391 -5.89 22.68 12.01
N THR A 392 -6.13 21.83 13.01
CA THR A 392 -7.42 21.67 13.65
C THR A 392 -7.35 22.06 15.13
N LEU A 393 -8.15 23.04 15.54
CA LEU A 393 -8.27 23.46 16.93
C LEU A 393 -9.26 22.53 17.67
N VAL A 394 -8.71 21.44 18.25
CA VAL A 394 -9.52 20.38 18.88
C VAL A 394 -10.15 20.84 20.21
N LYS A 395 -9.46 21.71 20.96
CA LYS A 395 -9.90 22.19 22.27
C LYS A 395 -9.37 23.59 22.56
N TYR A 396 -10.25 24.50 22.94
CA TYR A 396 -9.92 25.88 23.26
C TYR A 396 -10.83 26.39 24.40
N LYS A 397 -10.40 26.14 25.64
CA LYS A 397 -11.16 26.56 26.84
C LYS A 397 -10.96 28.03 27.16
N ASP A 398 -9.70 28.47 27.17
CA ASP A 398 -9.32 29.84 27.53
C ASP A 398 -9.04 30.66 26.27
N LYS A 399 -10.03 31.38 25.78
CA LYS A 399 -9.97 32.09 24.50
C LYS A 399 -8.87 33.15 24.41
N ASP A 400 -8.19 33.45 25.53
CA ASP A 400 -7.11 34.42 25.61
C ASP A 400 -5.72 33.84 25.41
N VAL A 401 -5.54 32.51 25.27
CA VAL A 401 -4.22 31.88 25.11
C VAL A 401 -3.63 32.10 23.73
N LEU A 402 -4.47 32.07 22.68
CA LEU A 402 -4.02 32.24 21.29
C LEU A 402 -4.28 33.67 20.78
N PRO A 403 -3.42 34.20 19.92
CA PRO A 403 -2.15 33.63 19.46
C PRO A 403 -1.06 33.68 20.53
N ILE A 404 -0.18 32.67 20.55
CA ILE A 404 1.07 32.74 21.35
C ILE A 404 2.07 33.60 20.60
N THR A 405 2.64 34.59 21.29
CA THR A 405 3.71 35.48 20.77
C THR A 405 4.88 35.55 21.75
N PRO A 406 6.10 35.85 21.29
CA PRO A 406 7.27 35.96 22.17
C PRO A 406 7.12 37.05 23.23
N GLU A 407 6.34 38.11 22.96
CA GLU A 407 6.07 39.20 23.88
C GLU A 407 5.18 38.75 25.03
N ARG A 408 4.20 37.88 24.73
CA ARG A 408 3.25 37.38 25.72
C ARG A 408 3.71 36.10 26.42
N TYR A 409 4.40 35.23 25.72
CA TYR A 409 4.87 33.92 26.20
C TYR A 409 6.32 33.68 25.77
N LYS A 410 7.28 34.37 26.43
CA LYS A 410 8.69 34.31 26.02
C LYS A 410 9.27 32.90 26.03
N ARG A 411 8.92 32.09 27.03
CA ARG A 411 9.49 30.73 27.23
C ARG A 411 8.49 29.65 26.85
N ILE A 412 8.92 28.75 26.00
CA ILE A 412 8.13 27.59 25.55
C ILE A 412 8.83 26.28 25.93
N MET A 413 8.18 25.47 26.75
CA MET A 413 8.63 24.12 27.04
C MET A 413 7.98 23.13 26.08
N ILE A 414 8.79 22.37 25.37
CA ILE A 414 8.36 21.29 24.48
C ILE A 414 8.44 19.98 25.23
N VAL A 415 7.31 19.31 25.45
CA VAL A 415 7.25 17.97 26.03
C VAL A 415 7.02 16.97 24.90
N HIS A 416 8.05 16.23 24.55
CA HIS A 416 7.95 15.18 23.51
C HIS A 416 7.61 13.85 24.17
N ILE A 417 6.37 13.41 24.00
CA ILE A 417 5.92 12.08 24.45
C ILE A 417 6.31 11.08 23.36
N LYS A 418 7.38 10.32 23.62
CA LYS A 418 7.79 9.24 22.72
C LYS A 418 6.88 8.05 22.95
N GLY A 419 6.35 7.49 21.87
CA GLY A 419 5.66 6.20 21.91
C GLY A 419 6.60 5.11 22.45
N ASN A 420 6.01 4.02 22.93
CA ASN A 420 6.78 2.89 23.48
C ASN A 420 7.72 2.35 22.39
N GLN A 421 9.02 2.40 22.63
CA GLN A 421 10.04 1.92 21.68
C GLN A 421 10.22 0.42 21.90
N GLY A 422 9.21 -0.38 21.48
CA GLY A 422 9.33 -1.83 21.47
C GLY A 422 9.95 -2.35 20.17
N ALA A 423 10.14 -3.67 20.09
CA ALA A 423 10.74 -4.37 18.96
C ALA A 423 10.12 -3.97 17.59
N MET A 424 8.81 -3.67 17.57
CA MET A 424 8.11 -3.19 16.37
C MET A 424 8.62 -1.81 15.92
N SER A 425 8.89 -0.88 16.86
CA SER A 425 9.47 0.43 16.52
C SER A 425 10.89 0.30 15.96
N ASP A 426 11.65 -0.65 16.47
CA ASP A 426 13.00 -0.91 15.97
C ASP A 426 12.97 -1.61 14.61
N LEU A 427 12.02 -2.51 14.39
CA LEU A 427 11.75 -3.13 13.10
C LEU A 427 11.32 -2.07 12.07
N MET A 428 10.42 -1.17 12.43
CA MET A 428 9.98 -0.07 11.56
C MET A 428 11.14 0.88 11.20
N LYS A 429 12.05 1.16 12.14
CA LYS A 429 13.27 1.93 11.85
C LYS A 429 14.23 1.20 10.91
N MET A 430 14.39 -0.12 11.09
CA MET A 430 15.18 -0.95 10.17
C MET A 430 14.58 -0.99 8.77
N MET A 431 13.25 -0.87 8.66
CA MET A 431 12.52 -0.78 7.39
C MET A 431 12.51 0.64 6.80
N GLY A 432 13.24 1.60 7.39
CA GLY A 432 13.31 2.98 6.90
C GLY A 432 12.18 3.91 7.38
N TYR A 433 11.29 3.42 8.23
CA TYR A 433 10.21 4.22 8.79
C TYR A 433 10.64 4.88 10.12
N GLY A 434 10.70 6.20 10.15
CA GLY A 434 10.90 7.00 11.36
C GLY A 434 12.37 7.23 11.71
N GLY A 435 12.83 8.45 11.55
CA GLY A 435 14.16 8.94 11.90
C GLY A 435 14.17 10.44 12.24
N GLY A 436 13.01 11.10 12.15
CA GLY A 436 12.92 12.53 12.39
C GLY A 436 13.12 12.91 13.88
N ARG A 437 13.66 14.10 14.10
CA ARG A 437 13.76 14.74 15.42
C ARG A 437 12.68 15.83 15.56
N PRO A 438 11.39 15.46 15.68
CA PRO A 438 10.30 16.43 15.59
C PRO A 438 10.37 17.49 16.71
N ALA A 439 10.82 17.14 17.89
CA ALA A 439 10.95 18.08 19.00
C ALA A 439 12.06 19.13 18.75
N GLU A 440 13.18 18.70 18.19
CA GLU A 440 14.29 19.59 17.81
C GLU A 440 13.86 20.55 16.69
N ALA A 441 13.18 20.05 15.66
CA ALA A 441 12.67 20.87 14.56
C ALA A 441 11.64 21.92 15.04
N VAL A 442 10.74 21.53 15.96
CA VAL A 442 9.80 22.48 16.58
C VAL A 442 10.54 23.53 17.40
N LYS A 443 11.54 23.11 18.19
CA LYS A 443 12.38 24.04 18.97
C LYS A 443 13.06 25.06 18.05
N GLU A 444 13.72 24.62 17.00
CA GLU A 444 14.41 25.48 16.03
C GLU A 444 13.46 26.52 15.42
N LYS A 445 12.27 26.07 14.98
CA LYS A 445 11.25 26.96 14.41
C LYS A 445 10.74 27.99 15.42
N LEU A 446 10.52 27.61 16.67
CA LEU A 446 10.09 28.52 17.72
C LEU A 446 11.19 29.52 18.07
N CYS A 447 12.45 29.08 18.21
CA CYS A 447 13.59 29.96 18.44
C CYS A 447 13.77 30.98 17.31
N ALA A 448 13.61 30.55 16.05
CA ALA A 448 13.65 31.44 14.88
C ALA A 448 12.51 32.49 14.87
N LYS A 449 11.40 32.23 15.59
CA LYS A 449 10.30 33.16 15.82
C LYS A 449 10.50 34.06 17.05
N GLY A 450 11.63 33.99 17.73
CA GLY A 450 11.98 34.82 18.89
C GLY A 450 11.57 34.25 20.26
N PHE A 451 11.08 33.02 20.33
CA PHE A 451 10.82 32.36 21.60
C PHE A 451 12.09 31.77 22.21
N ASP A 452 12.14 31.71 23.54
CA ASP A 452 13.08 30.89 24.29
C ASP A 452 12.50 29.49 24.45
N ALA A 453 12.71 28.64 23.43
CA ALA A 453 12.13 27.30 23.38
C ALA A 453 13.16 26.25 23.85
N PHE A 454 12.73 25.34 24.72
CA PHE A 454 13.53 24.22 25.19
C PHE A 454 12.73 22.92 25.25
N ILE A 455 13.44 21.80 25.06
CA ILE A 455 12.83 20.46 25.16
C ILE A 455 12.94 20.02 26.62
N TYR A 456 11.83 19.56 27.18
CA TYR A 456 11.84 18.97 28.53
C TYR A 456 12.63 17.66 28.51
N GLU A 457 13.58 17.56 29.43
CA GLU A 457 14.31 16.33 29.71
C GLU A 457 13.94 15.85 31.12
N SER A 458 13.50 14.60 31.20
CA SER A 458 13.20 13.99 32.51
C SER A 458 14.48 13.90 33.36
N PRO A 459 14.37 13.91 34.71
CA PRO A 459 15.55 13.72 35.61
C PRO A 459 16.29 12.41 35.28
N LEU A 460 15.56 11.33 34.92
CA LEU A 460 16.14 10.04 34.53
C LEU A 460 16.93 10.14 33.23
N ASP A 461 16.47 10.89 32.24
CA ASP A 461 17.18 11.06 30.96
C ASP A 461 18.46 11.87 31.18
N LYS A 462 18.44 12.85 32.08
CA LYS A 462 19.64 13.60 32.46
C LYS A 462 20.69 12.72 33.14
N ILE A 463 20.26 11.84 34.06
CA ILE A 463 21.15 10.88 34.71
C ILE A 463 21.74 9.89 33.69
N LYS A 464 20.94 9.32 32.82
CA LYS A 464 21.40 8.40 31.77
C LYS A 464 22.42 9.07 30.83
N LYS A 465 22.19 10.31 30.42
CA LYS A 465 23.16 11.08 29.61
C LYS A 465 24.48 11.34 30.35
N GLN A 466 24.41 11.64 31.62
CA GLN A 466 25.62 11.85 32.47
C GLN A 466 26.40 10.53 32.61
N MET A 467 25.74 9.41 32.85
CA MET A 467 26.38 8.08 32.94
C MET A 467 27.02 7.68 31.60
N ALA A 468 26.33 7.87 30.48
CA ALA A 468 26.88 7.59 29.15
C ALA A 468 28.08 8.49 28.77
N ALA A 469 28.16 9.70 29.32
CA ALA A 469 29.31 10.58 29.12
C ALA A 469 30.56 10.15 29.95
N VAL A 470 30.30 9.44 31.06
CA VAL A 470 31.40 8.90 31.92
C VAL A 470 31.96 7.59 31.32
N GLU A 471 31.17 6.83 30.60
CA GLU A 471 31.60 5.58 29.97
C GLU A 471 32.43 5.74 28.68
N LYS A 472 32.65 6.95 28.21
CA LYS A 472 33.61 7.26 27.13
C LYS A 472 34.85 7.93 27.70
N PRO A 473 35.84 7.15 28.13
CA PRO A 473 37.16 7.73 28.38
C PRO A 473 37.70 8.23 27.05
N ASN A 474 38.23 9.45 27.05
CA ASN A 474 39.02 9.98 25.95
C ASN A 474 40.20 9.04 25.70
N ILE A 475 40.13 8.26 24.61
CA ILE A 475 41.27 7.58 24.02
C ILE A 475 41.64 8.37 22.77
#